data_40f7fb8b7cbcfb6c02ef140a0c77906b
#
_entry.id   40f7fb8b7cbcfb6c02ef140a0c77906b
#
_cell.length_a   1.000
_cell.length_b   1.000
_cell.length_c   1.000
_cell.angle_alpha   90.00
_cell.angle_beta   90.00
_cell.angle_gamma   90.00
#
_symmetry.space_group_name_H-M   'P 1'
#
loop_
_entity.id
_entity.type
_entity.pdbx_description
1 polymer ?
#
loop_
_entity_poly.entity_id
_entity_poly.type
_entity_poly.pdbx_seq_one_letter_code
_entity_poly.pdbx_strand_id
1 'polypeptide(L)'
;DDQGDPEKAVNAYNDLLDKGMQMLCGTVTSGACIAVGAEAADSTFLFTPSATAVDSITAGDNEFRMCFTDPMQGTKSAEYISEKGLATKVATLYDSMADYNSGVHDAFVAACADYGLEVVADEAYTTDNNTDFSVQLGKIKDSGAELLFLPNYYSDNALILQQAHDLGLDMKIFGVDGMDGILNVENFDKSLAEGVMLLTPFSATATDEKSQNFVKAYGDAHNGEIPNQFAADTYDVLYAMQAAANDAGITPDMSNEDISAAMSASMLNITLDGLTGEAKWTEDGECDKAPKAYVIKDGVYASME
;
A
#
# COMPACT_ATOMS: atom_id res chain seq x y z
N ASP A 1 -4.98 2.74 17.35
CA ASP A 1 -5.58 3.01 16.03
C ASP A 1 -5.31 4.48 15.67
N ASP A 2 -4.43 4.70 14.69
CA ASP A 2 -4.05 6.03 14.20
C ASP A 2 -5.01 6.60 13.14
N GLN A 3 -5.89 5.76 12.58
CA GLN A 3 -6.85 6.13 11.54
C GLN A 3 -6.18 6.74 10.28
N GLY A 4 -4.91 6.45 10.04
CA GLY A 4 -4.11 7.05 8.97
C GLY A 4 -3.76 8.53 9.19
N ASP A 5 -4.00 9.06 10.38
CA ASP A 5 -3.77 10.46 10.75
C ASP A 5 -2.37 10.61 11.37
N PRO A 6 -1.48 11.47 10.81
CA PRO A 6 -0.11 11.63 11.30
C PRO A 6 -0.01 12.07 12.77
N GLU A 7 -0.88 12.99 13.22
CA GLU A 7 -0.84 13.48 14.61
C GLU A 7 -1.27 12.39 15.59
N LYS A 8 -2.33 11.62 15.25
CA LYS A 8 -2.77 10.50 16.07
C LYS A 8 -1.72 9.38 16.10
N ALA A 9 -1.03 9.13 15.00
CA ALA A 9 0.04 8.14 14.92
C ALA A 9 1.19 8.49 15.86
N VAL A 10 1.68 9.73 15.85
CA VAL A 10 2.71 10.21 16.78
C VAL A 10 2.25 10.11 18.25
N ASN A 11 1.01 10.50 18.55
CA ASN A 11 0.48 10.35 19.90
C ASN A 11 0.42 8.88 20.34
N ALA A 12 -0.03 7.97 19.46
CA ALA A 12 -0.08 6.54 19.74
C ALA A 12 1.32 5.94 19.93
N TYR A 13 2.30 6.36 19.12
CA TYR A 13 3.70 5.96 19.24
C TYR A 13 4.27 6.35 20.61
N ASN A 14 4.11 7.59 21.03
CA ASN A 14 4.56 8.06 22.34
C ASN A 14 3.88 7.30 23.50
N ASP A 15 2.58 7.06 23.40
CA ASP A 15 1.85 6.23 24.38
C ASP A 15 2.39 4.78 24.46
N LEU A 16 2.86 4.21 23.36
CA LEU A 16 3.46 2.87 23.33
C LEU A 16 4.87 2.88 23.93
N LEU A 17 5.69 3.90 23.65
CA LEU A 17 6.99 4.08 24.30
C LEU A 17 6.87 4.17 25.83
N ASP A 18 5.92 4.94 26.33
CA ASP A 18 5.63 5.05 27.78
C ASP A 18 5.21 3.71 28.40
N LYS A 19 4.67 2.79 27.59
CA LYS A 19 4.33 1.41 28.01
C LYS A 19 5.47 0.40 27.82
N GLY A 20 6.63 0.87 27.40
CA GLY A 20 7.85 0.05 27.25
C GLY A 20 7.99 -0.65 25.88
N MET A 21 7.41 -0.08 24.81
CA MET A 21 7.67 -0.57 23.45
C MET A 21 9.16 -0.44 23.13
N GLN A 22 9.74 -1.47 22.55
CA GLN A 22 11.16 -1.51 22.19
C GLN A 22 11.40 -1.51 20.67
N MET A 23 10.43 -1.94 19.87
CA MET A 23 10.46 -1.98 18.41
C MET A 23 9.06 -1.71 17.88
N LEU A 24 8.95 -1.06 16.73
CA LEU A 24 7.66 -0.76 16.10
C LEU A 24 7.47 -1.60 14.83
N CYS A 25 6.40 -2.39 14.79
CA CYS A 25 5.79 -2.92 13.57
C CYS A 25 4.65 -1.97 13.17
N GLY A 26 4.89 -1.10 12.21
CA GLY A 26 3.98 -0.02 11.82
C GLY A 26 4.76 1.18 11.30
N THR A 27 4.11 2.21 10.87
CA THR A 27 2.68 2.37 10.64
C THR A 27 2.25 1.85 9.26
N VAL A 28 0.97 1.79 8.97
CA VAL A 28 0.45 1.22 7.72
C VAL A 28 0.46 2.25 6.59
N THR A 29 0.05 3.49 6.87
CA THR A 29 -0.08 4.55 5.86
C THR A 29 1.16 5.45 5.80
N SER A 30 1.47 5.98 4.62
CA SER A 30 2.69 6.76 4.38
C SER A 30 2.79 8.02 5.22
N GLY A 31 1.75 8.86 5.27
CA GLY A 31 1.77 10.09 6.07
C GLY A 31 1.96 9.83 7.57
N ALA A 32 1.33 8.78 8.12
CA ALA A 32 1.55 8.36 9.50
C ALA A 32 2.99 7.84 9.72
N CYS A 33 3.55 7.11 8.73
CA CYS A 33 4.91 6.57 8.81
C CYS A 33 5.97 7.68 8.79
N ILE A 34 5.83 8.65 7.91
CA ILE A 34 6.72 9.82 7.83
C ILE A 34 6.74 10.56 9.18
N ALA A 35 5.56 10.82 9.77
CA ALA A 35 5.47 11.54 11.03
C ALA A 35 6.08 10.75 12.21
N VAL A 36 5.80 9.45 12.29
CA VAL A 36 6.35 8.58 13.35
C VAL A 36 7.84 8.31 13.14
N GLY A 37 8.30 8.16 11.90
CA GLY A 37 9.71 7.99 11.55
C GLY A 37 10.57 9.15 12.08
N ALA A 38 10.10 10.39 11.91
CA ALA A 38 10.78 11.56 12.44
C ALA A 38 10.96 11.53 13.98
N GLU A 39 10.05 10.90 14.71
CA GLU A 39 10.15 10.72 16.17
C GLU A 39 10.99 9.48 16.55
N ALA A 40 10.96 8.43 15.71
CA ALA A 40 11.65 7.17 15.95
C ALA A 40 13.12 7.19 15.53
N ALA A 41 13.53 8.16 14.71
CA ALA A 41 14.88 8.29 14.20
C ALA A 41 15.94 8.18 15.33
N ASP A 42 16.96 7.39 15.10
CA ASP A 42 18.09 7.16 16.03
C ASP A 42 17.70 6.48 17.38
N SER A 43 16.44 6.12 17.62
CA SER A 43 16.01 5.60 18.92
C SER A 43 15.26 4.27 18.88
N THR A 44 14.31 4.11 17.98
CA THR A 44 13.41 2.95 17.94
C THR A 44 13.44 2.29 16.56
N PHE A 45 13.75 1.01 16.49
CA PHE A 45 13.65 0.26 15.23
C PHE A 45 12.21 0.28 14.71
N LEU A 46 12.05 0.81 13.51
CA LEU A 46 10.77 0.96 12.82
C LEU A 46 10.72 0.05 11.59
N PHE A 47 9.67 -0.74 11.46
CA PHE A 47 9.45 -1.57 10.29
C PHE A 47 8.02 -1.44 9.79
N THR A 48 7.82 -0.66 8.72
CA THR A 48 6.50 -0.51 8.13
C THR A 48 6.14 -1.66 7.20
N PRO A 49 4.92 -2.20 7.30
CA PRO A 49 4.44 -3.22 6.36
C PRO A 49 4.15 -2.66 4.96
N SER A 50 3.68 -1.41 4.86
CA SER A 50 3.01 -0.94 3.65
C SER A 50 3.08 0.56 3.37
N ALA A 51 3.90 1.32 4.10
CA ALA A 51 4.10 2.74 3.81
C ALA A 51 5.04 2.89 2.61
N THR A 52 4.48 3.18 1.44
CA THR A 52 5.14 3.13 0.12
C THR A 52 5.76 4.45 -0.32
N ALA A 53 5.39 5.60 0.29
CA ALA A 53 6.00 6.88 -0.04
C ALA A 53 7.52 6.85 0.20
N VAL A 54 8.29 7.51 -0.65
CA VAL A 54 9.75 7.51 -0.58
C VAL A 54 10.22 7.95 0.80
N ASP A 55 9.61 9.00 1.34
CA ASP A 55 10.01 9.61 2.61
C ASP A 55 9.60 8.80 3.86
N SER A 56 8.90 7.68 3.68
CA SER A 56 8.41 6.85 4.81
C SER A 56 9.51 6.22 5.66
N ILE A 57 10.73 6.10 5.14
CA ILE A 57 11.87 5.45 5.80
C ILE A 57 13.19 6.24 5.62
N THR A 58 13.11 7.56 5.56
CA THR A 58 14.29 8.39 5.30
C THR A 58 14.74 9.23 6.49
N ALA A 59 14.04 9.15 7.63
CA ALA A 59 14.37 9.96 8.79
C ALA A 59 15.58 9.39 9.58
N GLY A 60 15.79 8.06 9.56
CA GLY A 60 16.91 7.40 10.23
C GLY A 60 17.32 6.07 9.58
N ASP A 61 18.54 5.61 9.89
CA ASP A 61 19.08 4.33 9.39
C ASP A 61 18.42 3.09 10.06
N ASN A 62 17.45 3.32 10.94
CA ASN A 62 16.74 2.31 11.72
C ASN A 62 15.32 2.07 11.18
N GLU A 63 15.03 2.52 9.98
CA GLU A 63 13.73 2.45 9.34
C GLU A 63 13.76 1.49 8.15
N PHE A 64 12.80 0.57 8.10
CA PHE A 64 12.69 -0.47 7.07
C PHE A 64 11.27 -0.58 6.56
N ARG A 65 11.11 -1.00 5.28
CA ARG A 65 9.79 -1.30 4.70
C ARG A 65 9.72 -2.74 4.16
N MET A 66 8.53 -3.32 4.17
CA MET A 66 8.23 -4.62 3.56
C MET A 66 7.66 -4.49 2.14
N CYS A 67 7.26 -3.31 1.74
CA CYS A 67 6.56 -3.02 0.49
C CYS A 67 7.49 -2.41 -0.57
N PHE A 68 6.98 -2.33 -1.80
CA PHE A 68 7.55 -1.53 -2.89
C PHE A 68 7.26 -0.03 -2.70
N THR A 69 7.78 0.82 -3.60
CA THR A 69 7.66 2.29 -3.50
C THR A 69 6.56 2.86 -4.39
N ASP A 70 6.08 4.10 -4.08
CA ASP A 70 5.15 4.85 -4.92
C ASP A 70 5.66 5.05 -6.34
N PRO A 71 6.94 5.45 -6.57
CA PRO A 71 7.49 5.54 -7.92
C PRO A 71 7.41 4.23 -8.70
N MET A 72 7.62 3.09 -8.02
CA MET A 72 7.50 1.77 -8.67
C MET A 72 6.05 1.49 -9.03
N GLN A 73 5.08 1.78 -8.16
CA GLN A 73 3.67 1.58 -8.44
C GLN A 73 3.20 2.41 -9.64
N GLY A 74 3.50 3.70 -9.66
CA GLY A 74 3.12 4.60 -10.75
C GLY A 74 3.70 4.15 -12.09
N THR A 75 5.02 3.90 -12.13
CA THR A 75 5.71 3.46 -13.34
C THR A 75 5.20 2.10 -13.83
N LYS A 76 5.06 1.12 -12.93
CA LYS A 76 4.56 -0.21 -13.28
C LYS A 76 3.11 -0.20 -13.75
N SER A 77 2.29 0.70 -13.23
CA SER A 77 0.92 0.89 -13.72
C SER A 77 0.90 1.37 -15.17
N ALA A 78 1.70 2.38 -15.52
CA ALA A 78 1.80 2.89 -16.89
C ALA A 78 2.34 1.83 -17.84
N GLU A 79 3.42 1.14 -17.46
CA GLU A 79 3.99 0.01 -18.21
C GLU A 79 2.93 -1.05 -18.48
N TYR A 80 2.24 -1.53 -17.47
CA TYR A 80 1.26 -2.60 -17.55
C TYR A 80 0.05 -2.23 -18.41
N ILE A 81 -0.50 -1.02 -18.23
CA ILE A 81 -1.61 -0.51 -19.03
C ILE A 81 -1.24 -0.51 -20.51
N SER A 82 -0.03 -0.06 -20.86
CA SER A 82 0.48 -0.02 -22.21
C SER A 82 0.72 -1.43 -22.78
N GLU A 83 1.49 -2.27 -22.08
CA GLU A 83 1.86 -3.61 -22.55
C GLU A 83 0.66 -4.53 -22.79
N LYS A 84 -0.37 -4.43 -21.94
CA LYS A 84 -1.61 -5.19 -22.10
C LYS A 84 -2.62 -4.51 -23.05
N GLY A 85 -2.28 -3.32 -23.60
CA GLY A 85 -3.17 -2.60 -24.51
C GLY A 85 -4.51 -2.24 -23.85
N LEU A 86 -4.50 -1.91 -22.57
CA LEU A 86 -5.72 -1.61 -21.83
C LEU A 86 -6.33 -0.28 -22.24
N ALA A 87 -5.50 0.73 -22.48
CA ALA A 87 -5.89 2.07 -22.91
C ALA A 87 -4.75 2.78 -23.64
N THR A 88 -5.08 3.83 -24.38
CA THR A 88 -4.14 4.84 -24.92
C THR A 88 -4.39 6.21 -24.35
N LYS A 89 -5.63 6.47 -23.86
CA LYS A 89 -6.05 7.69 -23.21
C LYS A 89 -6.49 7.37 -21.79
N VAL A 90 -5.85 8.01 -20.83
CA VAL A 90 -6.09 7.77 -19.41
C VAL A 90 -6.53 9.06 -18.71
N ALA A 91 -7.33 8.92 -17.68
CA ALA A 91 -7.62 9.97 -16.72
C ALA A 91 -7.09 9.58 -15.36
N THR A 92 -6.82 10.56 -14.49
CA THR A 92 -6.45 10.35 -13.08
C THR A 92 -7.45 11.05 -12.17
N LEU A 93 -7.64 10.50 -10.96
CA LEU A 93 -8.34 11.17 -9.86
C LEU A 93 -7.68 10.77 -8.54
N TYR A 94 -7.11 11.73 -7.80
CA TYR A 94 -6.29 11.45 -6.64
C TYR A 94 -6.45 12.51 -5.53
N ASP A 95 -6.09 12.14 -4.29
CA ASP A 95 -5.94 13.08 -3.18
C ASP A 95 -4.58 13.79 -3.29
N SER A 96 -4.62 15.09 -3.57
CA SER A 96 -3.42 15.91 -3.75
C SER A 96 -2.75 16.35 -2.44
N MET A 97 -3.34 16.04 -1.28
CA MET A 97 -2.79 16.38 0.03
C MET A 97 -2.13 15.19 0.74
N ALA A 98 -2.36 13.97 0.26
CA ALA A 98 -1.78 12.76 0.83
C ALA A 98 -0.49 12.36 0.10
N ASP A 99 0.59 12.15 0.85
CA ASP A 99 1.93 11.83 0.31
C ASP A 99 1.92 10.60 -0.59
N TYR A 100 1.25 9.53 -0.14
CA TYR A 100 1.07 8.30 -0.93
C TYR A 100 0.39 8.56 -2.27
N ASN A 101 -0.79 9.18 -2.25
CA ASN A 101 -1.61 9.39 -3.44
C ASN A 101 -0.88 10.25 -4.48
N SER A 102 -0.25 11.33 -4.00
CA SER A 102 0.55 12.24 -4.85
C SER A 102 1.79 11.56 -5.40
N GLY A 103 2.51 10.78 -4.58
CA GLY A 103 3.72 10.07 -4.99
C GLY A 103 3.46 9.07 -6.12
N VAL A 104 2.41 8.26 -5.99
CA VAL A 104 2.00 7.30 -7.02
C VAL A 104 1.50 8.02 -8.28
N HIS A 105 0.65 9.07 -8.10
CA HIS A 105 0.12 9.87 -9.21
C HIS A 105 1.23 10.49 -10.04
N ASP A 106 2.15 11.19 -9.40
CA ASP A 106 3.22 11.93 -10.09
C ASP A 106 4.12 10.98 -10.88
N ALA A 107 4.44 9.82 -10.30
CA ALA A 107 5.21 8.78 -10.99
C ALA A 107 4.46 8.19 -12.18
N PHE A 108 3.15 7.95 -12.05
CA PHE A 108 2.31 7.46 -13.14
C PHE A 108 2.26 8.45 -14.30
N VAL A 109 1.94 9.71 -14.00
CA VAL A 109 1.84 10.78 -15.01
C VAL A 109 3.18 10.98 -15.72
N ALA A 110 4.29 11.00 -14.97
CA ALA A 110 5.63 11.11 -15.55
C ALA A 110 5.96 9.95 -16.49
N ALA A 111 5.56 8.72 -16.15
CA ALA A 111 5.82 7.53 -16.96
C ALA A 111 4.90 7.41 -18.20
N CYS A 112 3.72 8.01 -18.18
CA CYS A 112 2.72 7.86 -19.26
C CYS A 112 3.30 8.11 -20.66
N ALA A 113 4.09 9.18 -20.83
CA ALA A 113 4.66 9.53 -22.13
C ALA A 113 5.64 8.47 -22.66
N ASP A 114 6.43 7.86 -21.79
CA ASP A 114 7.42 6.83 -22.13
C ASP A 114 6.73 5.53 -22.58
N TYR A 115 5.53 5.27 -22.08
CA TYR A 115 4.72 4.11 -22.42
C TYR A 115 3.61 4.40 -23.44
N GLY A 116 3.60 5.59 -24.07
CA GLY A 116 2.68 5.95 -25.13
C GLY A 116 1.23 6.15 -24.66
N LEU A 117 1.04 6.54 -23.39
CA LEU A 117 -0.25 6.89 -22.80
C LEU A 117 -0.43 8.42 -22.84
N GLU A 118 -1.62 8.88 -23.19
CA GLU A 118 -2.03 10.29 -23.15
C GLU A 118 -2.91 10.53 -21.91
N VAL A 119 -2.46 11.39 -21.00
CA VAL A 119 -3.29 11.84 -19.87
C VAL A 119 -4.24 12.93 -20.39
N VAL A 120 -5.52 12.61 -20.55
CA VAL A 120 -6.52 13.50 -21.12
C VAL A 120 -7.37 14.22 -20.06
N ALA A 121 -7.36 13.76 -18.83
CA ALA A 121 -7.90 14.46 -17.67
C ALA A 121 -7.04 14.12 -16.44
N ASP A 122 -6.71 15.14 -15.67
CA ASP A 122 -5.91 15.03 -14.46
C ASP A 122 -6.62 15.82 -13.37
N GLU A 123 -7.38 15.10 -12.53
CA GLU A 123 -8.29 15.69 -11.55
C GLU A 123 -7.87 15.32 -10.13
N ALA A 124 -7.99 16.29 -9.24
CA ALA A 124 -7.63 16.12 -7.84
C ALA A 124 -8.80 16.45 -6.91
N TYR A 125 -8.74 15.88 -5.72
CA TYR A 125 -9.51 16.29 -4.55
C TYR A 125 -8.55 16.49 -3.37
N THR A 126 -9.08 16.80 -2.20
CA THR A 126 -8.28 16.97 -0.98
C THR A 126 -8.87 16.10 0.13
N THR A 127 -8.03 15.64 1.06
CA THR A 127 -8.43 14.83 2.22
C THR A 127 -9.61 15.44 2.98
N ASP A 128 -9.65 16.78 3.10
CA ASP A 128 -10.74 17.51 3.78
C ASP A 128 -12.05 17.56 2.95
N ASN A 129 -12.01 17.19 1.67
CA ASN A 129 -13.15 17.24 0.76
C ASN A 129 -13.21 16.00 -0.14
N ASN A 130 -13.36 14.84 0.48
CA ASN A 130 -13.34 13.50 -0.14
C ASN A 130 -14.69 12.78 -0.10
N THR A 131 -15.80 13.50 -0.13
CA THR A 131 -17.15 12.91 -0.08
C THR A 131 -17.99 13.10 -1.34
N ASP A 132 -17.66 14.07 -2.18
CA ASP A 132 -18.34 14.36 -3.44
C ASP A 132 -17.33 14.60 -4.57
N PHE A 133 -17.30 13.69 -5.53
CA PHE A 133 -16.40 13.69 -6.69
C PHE A 133 -17.13 14.03 -7.99
N SER A 134 -18.38 14.46 -7.93
CA SER A 134 -19.25 14.63 -9.10
C SER A 134 -18.67 15.60 -10.13
N VAL A 135 -17.98 16.66 -9.70
CA VAL A 135 -17.35 17.64 -10.59
C VAL A 135 -16.17 17.03 -11.34
N GLN A 136 -15.28 16.35 -10.63
CA GLN A 136 -14.10 15.69 -11.20
C GLN A 136 -14.52 14.56 -12.15
N LEU A 137 -15.44 13.70 -11.71
CA LEU A 137 -15.96 12.59 -12.51
C LEU A 137 -16.71 13.09 -13.75
N GLY A 138 -17.41 14.24 -13.66
CA GLY A 138 -18.03 14.90 -14.82
C GLY A 138 -17.01 15.29 -15.87
N LYS A 139 -15.88 15.90 -15.49
CA LYS A 139 -14.80 16.28 -16.41
C LYS A 139 -14.13 15.04 -17.01
N ILE A 140 -13.88 14.01 -16.19
CA ILE A 140 -13.30 12.74 -16.63
C ILE A 140 -14.21 12.07 -17.67
N LYS A 141 -15.52 12.06 -17.45
CA LYS A 141 -16.51 11.53 -18.39
C LYS A 141 -16.44 12.22 -19.76
N ASP A 142 -16.28 13.54 -19.76
CA ASP A 142 -16.24 14.35 -20.98
C ASP A 142 -14.88 14.38 -21.68
N SER A 143 -13.82 13.83 -21.03
CA SER A 143 -12.44 13.89 -21.52
C SER A 143 -12.13 12.94 -22.68
N GLY A 144 -12.92 11.88 -22.83
CA GLY A 144 -12.66 10.80 -23.78
C GLY A 144 -11.60 9.79 -23.28
N ALA A 145 -11.33 9.74 -21.98
CA ALA A 145 -10.49 8.71 -21.38
C ALA A 145 -11.11 7.33 -21.55
N GLU A 146 -10.26 6.33 -21.76
CA GLU A 146 -10.62 4.92 -21.90
C GLU A 146 -10.43 4.15 -20.58
N LEU A 147 -9.63 4.72 -19.67
CA LEU A 147 -9.28 4.16 -18.37
C LEU A 147 -9.12 5.29 -17.35
N LEU A 148 -9.65 5.06 -16.14
CA LEU A 148 -9.46 5.91 -14.97
C LEU A 148 -8.46 5.25 -14.03
N PHE A 149 -7.34 5.93 -13.76
CA PHE A 149 -6.34 5.55 -12.79
C PHE A 149 -6.65 6.17 -11.43
N LEU A 150 -6.70 5.34 -10.39
CA LEU A 150 -7.11 5.70 -9.02
C LEU A 150 -6.02 5.35 -8.01
N PRO A 151 -5.02 6.20 -7.78
CA PRO A 151 -3.98 5.99 -6.78
C PRO A 151 -4.45 6.41 -5.39
N ASN A 152 -5.54 5.81 -4.91
CA ASN A 152 -6.15 6.18 -3.62
C ASN A 152 -6.37 4.96 -2.74
N TYR A 153 -6.62 5.19 -1.46
CA TYR A 153 -7.05 4.15 -0.54
C TYR A 153 -8.46 3.63 -0.88
N TYR A 154 -8.72 2.39 -0.51
CA TYR A 154 -9.96 1.67 -0.85
C TYR A 154 -11.23 2.36 -0.35
N SER A 155 -11.19 3.10 0.76
CA SER A 155 -12.33 3.85 1.30
C SER A 155 -12.82 4.93 0.32
N ASP A 156 -11.91 5.77 -0.18
CA ASP A 156 -12.22 6.81 -1.15
C ASP A 156 -12.59 6.20 -2.51
N ASN A 157 -11.85 5.16 -2.92
CA ASN A 157 -12.15 4.45 -4.16
C ASN A 157 -13.54 3.82 -4.17
N ALA A 158 -14.04 3.31 -3.04
CA ALA A 158 -15.39 2.78 -2.94
C ALA A 158 -16.45 3.88 -3.22
N LEU A 159 -16.25 5.09 -2.67
CA LEU A 159 -17.13 6.24 -2.93
C LEU A 159 -17.01 6.73 -4.38
N ILE A 160 -15.79 6.76 -4.92
CA ILE A 160 -15.53 7.15 -6.32
C ILE A 160 -16.23 6.18 -7.27
N LEU A 161 -16.10 4.86 -7.06
CA LEU A 161 -16.75 3.85 -7.90
C LEU A 161 -18.27 3.95 -7.84
N GLN A 162 -18.85 4.19 -6.66
CA GLN A 162 -20.29 4.40 -6.52
C GLN A 162 -20.75 5.62 -7.32
N GLN A 163 -20.07 6.77 -7.18
CA GLN A 163 -20.45 7.99 -7.89
C GLN A 163 -20.18 7.91 -9.39
N ALA A 164 -19.12 7.23 -9.81
CA ALA A 164 -18.83 6.96 -11.20
C ALA A 164 -19.95 6.13 -11.85
N HIS A 165 -20.41 5.08 -11.18
CA HIS A 165 -21.55 4.27 -11.62
C HIS A 165 -22.82 5.12 -11.74
N ASP A 166 -23.14 5.92 -10.72
CA ASP A 166 -24.37 6.75 -10.70
C ASP A 166 -24.36 7.81 -11.82
N LEU A 167 -23.17 8.29 -12.20
CA LEU A 167 -22.97 9.19 -13.36
C LEU A 167 -22.96 8.44 -14.70
N GLY A 168 -22.97 7.10 -14.69
CA GLY A 168 -22.89 6.28 -15.90
C GLY A 168 -21.54 6.39 -16.60
N LEU A 169 -20.43 6.41 -15.86
CA LEU A 169 -19.10 6.22 -16.42
C LEU A 169 -18.94 4.75 -16.81
N ASP A 170 -18.56 4.54 -18.07
CA ASP A 170 -18.29 3.20 -18.64
C ASP A 170 -16.85 3.18 -19.16
N MET A 171 -15.88 3.09 -18.26
CA MET A 171 -14.46 3.01 -18.58
C MET A 171 -13.76 2.02 -17.64
N LYS A 172 -12.59 1.55 -18.08
CA LYS A 172 -11.78 0.66 -17.23
C LYS A 172 -11.28 1.42 -16.01
N ILE A 173 -11.17 0.72 -14.89
CA ILE A 173 -10.61 1.26 -13.64
C ILE A 173 -9.32 0.51 -13.32
N PHE A 174 -8.28 1.26 -12.99
CA PHE A 174 -7.00 0.71 -12.56
C PHE A 174 -6.56 1.41 -11.28
N GLY A 175 -6.43 0.64 -10.20
CA GLY A 175 -5.92 1.08 -8.92
C GLY A 175 -4.53 0.53 -8.63
N VAL A 176 -4.05 0.84 -7.46
CA VAL A 176 -2.75 0.41 -6.93
C VAL A 176 -2.95 -0.30 -5.60
N ASP A 177 -1.91 -0.51 -4.81
CA ASP A 177 -2.00 -1.29 -3.59
C ASP A 177 -3.02 -0.75 -2.57
N GLY A 178 -3.19 0.56 -2.47
CA GLY A 178 -4.22 1.18 -1.63
C GLY A 178 -5.67 0.79 -1.98
N MET A 179 -5.91 0.25 -3.19
CA MET A 179 -7.20 -0.31 -3.60
C MET A 179 -7.50 -1.65 -2.92
N ASP A 180 -6.47 -2.38 -2.46
CA ASP A 180 -6.66 -3.68 -1.82
C ASP A 180 -7.39 -3.54 -0.47
N GLY A 181 -8.48 -4.26 -0.33
CA GLY A 181 -9.45 -4.10 0.77
C GLY A 181 -10.80 -3.57 0.33
N ILE A 182 -10.95 -3.10 -0.92
CA ILE A 182 -12.22 -2.54 -1.41
C ILE A 182 -13.39 -3.52 -1.28
N LEU A 183 -13.14 -4.82 -1.41
CA LEU A 183 -14.14 -5.87 -1.24
C LEU A 183 -14.59 -6.05 0.22
N ASN A 184 -13.90 -5.45 1.19
CA ASN A 184 -14.22 -5.52 2.61
C ASN A 184 -14.85 -4.23 3.15
N VAL A 185 -15.03 -3.20 2.31
CA VAL A 185 -15.65 -1.94 2.71
C VAL A 185 -17.11 -2.18 3.11
N GLU A 186 -17.46 -1.72 4.30
CA GLU A 186 -18.81 -1.87 4.85
C GLU A 186 -19.84 -1.11 3.99
N ASN A 187 -20.96 -1.76 3.69
CA ASN A 187 -22.04 -1.23 2.86
C ASN A 187 -21.67 -0.89 1.39
N PHE A 188 -20.50 -1.25 0.92
CA PHE A 188 -20.12 -1.09 -0.50
C PHE A 188 -20.77 -2.21 -1.35
N ASP A 189 -21.36 -1.81 -2.48
CA ASP A 189 -21.83 -2.78 -3.48
C ASP A 189 -20.64 -3.36 -4.25
N LYS A 190 -20.21 -4.55 -3.86
CA LYS A 190 -19.05 -5.24 -4.43
C LYS A 190 -19.16 -5.48 -5.94
N SER A 191 -20.36 -5.46 -6.51
CA SER A 191 -20.56 -5.60 -7.96
C SER A 191 -19.96 -4.41 -8.74
N LEU A 192 -19.82 -3.25 -8.09
CA LEU A 192 -19.17 -2.07 -8.67
C LEU A 192 -17.66 -2.21 -8.83
N ALA A 193 -17.06 -3.15 -8.10
CA ALA A 193 -15.65 -3.48 -8.23
C ALA A 193 -15.37 -4.56 -9.30
N GLU A 194 -16.40 -5.13 -9.93
CA GLU A 194 -16.20 -6.15 -10.97
C GLU A 194 -15.44 -5.56 -12.17
N GLY A 195 -14.35 -6.19 -12.56
CA GLY A 195 -13.46 -5.74 -13.64
C GLY A 195 -12.45 -4.65 -13.22
N VAL A 196 -12.49 -4.16 -11.99
CA VAL A 196 -11.46 -3.26 -11.45
C VAL A 196 -10.12 -4.00 -11.39
N MET A 197 -9.08 -3.38 -11.91
CA MET A 197 -7.70 -3.88 -11.90
C MET A 197 -6.91 -3.17 -10.81
N LEU A 198 -5.94 -3.84 -10.22
CA LEU A 198 -5.06 -3.24 -9.20
C LEU A 198 -3.69 -3.93 -9.15
N LEU A 199 -2.71 -3.22 -8.61
CA LEU A 199 -1.41 -3.78 -8.24
C LEU A 199 -1.42 -4.15 -6.75
N THR A 200 -0.99 -5.38 -6.42
CA THR A 200 -0.83 -5.85 -5.03
C THR A 200 0.23 -6.97 -4.99
N PRO A 201 0.98 -7.14 -3.89
CA PRO A 201 1.95 -8.23 -3.78
C PRO A 201 1.31 -9.56 -3.39
N PHE A 202 0.06 -9.56 -2.90
CA PHE A 202 -0.62 -10.72 -2.31
C PHE A 202 -2.00 -10.95 -2.89
N SER A 203 -2.40 -12.21 -2.97
CA SER A 203 -3.78 -12.59 -3.25
C SER A 203 -4.21 -13.74 -2.34
N ALA A 204 -5.36 -13.57 -1.69
CA ALA A 204 -5.97 -14.63 -0.89
C ALA A 204 -6.41 -15.87 -1.71
N THR A 205 -6.39 -15.77 -3.04
CA THR A 205 -6.65 -16.91 -3.96
C THR A 205 -5.38 -17.65 -4.39
N ALA A 206 -4.20 -17.25 -3.89
CA ALA A 206 -2.94 -17.95 -4.13
C ALA A 206 -3.06 -19.43 -3.71
N THR A 207 -2.44 -20.32 -4.49
CA THR A 207 -2.63 -21.78 -4.33
C THR A 207 -1.51 -22.48 -3.58
N ASP A 208 -0.46 -21.76 -3.23
CA ASP A 208 0.63 -22.32 -2.42
C ASP A 208 0.19 -22.57 -0.97
N GLU A 209 0.82 -23.55 -0.34
CA GLU A 209 0.44 -24.05 0.99
C GLU A 209 0.56 -22.96 2.08
N LYS A 210 1.58 -22.10 1.99
CA LYS A 210 1.83 -21.02 2.97
C LYS A 210 0.68 -20.02 2.95
N SER A 211 0.34 -19.53 1.76
CA SER A 211 -0.78 -18.58 1.56
C SER A 211 -2.11 -19.19 1.98
N GLN A 212 -2.39 -20.43 1.62
CA GLN A 212 -3.63 -21.12 2.02
C GLN A 212 -3.74 -21.30 3.54
N ASN A 213 -2.65 -21.64 4.22
CA ASN A 213 -2.61 -21.76 5.68
C ASN A 213 -2.84 -20.42 6.37
N PHE A 214 -2.23 -19.33 5.84
CA PHE A 214 -2.44 -17.99 6.36
C PHE A 214 -3.90 -17.52 6.18
N VAL A 215 -4.46 -17.64 4.97
CA VAL A 215 -5.85 -17.27 4.68
C VAL A 215 -6.81 -18.02 5.60
N LYS A 216 -6.59 -19.32 5.78
CA LYS A 216 -7.42 -20.13 6.69
C LYS A 216 -7.30 -19.67 8.13
N ALA A 217 -6.08 -19.48 8.64
CA ALA A 217 -5.85 -19.07 10.03
C ALA A 217 -6.42 -17.67 10.31
N TYR A 218 -6.27 -16.74 9.36
CA TYR A 218 -6.85 -15.40 9.43
C TYR A 218 -8.38 -15.47 9.49
N GLY A 219 -9.01 -16.20 8.58
CA GLY A 219 -10.47 -16.37 8.57
C GLY A 219 -11.00 -17.02 9.85
N ASP A 220 -10.30 -18.04 10.38
CA ASP A 220 -10.68 -18.68 11.65
C ASP A 220 -10.63 -17.67 12.83
N ALA A 221 -9.67 -16.72 12.82
CA ALA A 221 -9.52 -15.70 13.85
C ALA A 221 -10.45 -14.49 13.68
N HIS A 222 -10.88 -14.18 12.46
CA HIS A 222 -11.62 -12.97 12.09
C HIS A 222 -13.00 -13.26 11.49
N ASN A 223 -13.74 -14.25 12.02
CA ASN A 223 -15.12 -14.56 11.66
C ASN A 223 -15.35 -14.85 10.16
N GLY A 224 -14.36 -15.39 9.47
CA GLY A 224 -14.42 -15.74 8.05
C GLY A 224 -14.03 -14.59 7.11
N GLU A 225 -13.47 -13.50 7.63
CA GLU A 225 -12.92 -12.42 6.80
C GLU A 225 -11.76 -12.93 5.95
N ILE A 226 -11.64 -12.35 4.75
CA ILE A 226 -10.55 -12.64 3.81
C ILE A 226 -9.44 -11.61 4.02
N PRO A 227 -8.20 -12.03 4.28
CA PRO A 227 -7.09 -11.10 4.45
C PRO A 227 -6.76 -10.37 3.14
N ASN A 228 -6.39 -9.10 3.26
CA ASN A 228 -5.81 -8.31 2.18
C ASN A 228 -4.27 -8.32 2.28
N GLN A 229 -3.58 -7.59 1.38
CA GLN A 229 -2.13 -7.47 1.41
C GLN A 229 -1.60 -6.90 2.72
N PHE A 230 -2.27 -5.92 3.33
CA PHE A 230 -1.78 -5.27 4.56
C PHE A 230 -1.65 -6.25 5.72
N ALA A 231 -2.58 -7.21 5.81
CA ALA A 231 -2.48 -8.31 6.76
C ALA A 231 -1.32 -9.26 6.43
N ALA A 232 -1.09 -9.55 5.14
CA ALA A 232 -0.01 -10.43 4.68
C ALA A 232 1.37 -9.76 4.86
N ASP A 233 1.51 -8.48 4.51
CA ASP A 233 2.75 -7.72 4.72
C ASP A 233 3.09 -7.61 6.21
N THR A 234 2.09 -7.34 7.07
CA THR A 234 2.30 -7.30 8.53
C THR A 234 2.74 -8.66 9.08
N TYR A 235 2.17 -9.76 8.57
CA TYR A 235 2.61 -11.10 8.91
C TYR A 235 4.09 -11.30 8.54
N ASP A 236 4.48 -10.92 7.34
CA ASP A 236 5.86 -11.02 6.87
C ASP A 236 6.81 -10.13 7.69
N VAL A 237 6.42 -8.90 8.07
CA VAL A 237 7.20 -8.01 8.94
C VAL A 237 7.50 -8.70 10.27
N LEU A 238 6.51 -9.33 10.92
CA LEU A 238 6.71 -9.98 12.20
C LEU A 238 7.71 -11.14 12.12
N TYR A 239 7.68 -11.92 11.03
CA TYR A 239 8.66 -12.99 10.82
C TYR A 239 10.06 -12.47 10.47
N ALA A 240 10.16 -11.38 9.71
CA ALA A 240 11.43 -10.72 9.45
C ALA A 240 12.03 -10.14 10.74
N MET A 241 11.22 -9.44 11.56
CA MET A 241 11.65 -8.95 12.88
C MET A 241 12.10 -10.07 13.80
N GLN A 242 11.38 -11.20 13.82
CA GLN A 242 11.78 -12.37 14.60
C GLN A 242 13.12 -12.93 14.13
N ALA A 243 13.31 -13.07 12.82
CA ALA A 243 14.56 -13.57 12.25
C ALA A 243 15.74 -12.63 12.58
N ALA A 244 15.56 -11.32 12.39
CA ALA A 244 16.56 -10.31 12.71
C ALA A 244 16.90 -10.29 14.21
N ALA A 245 15.90 -10.32 15.08
CA ALA A 245 16.11 -10.35 16.53
C ALA A 245 16.88 -11.60 17.01
N ASN A 246 16.61 -12.76 16.40
CA ASN A 246 17.35 -13.99 16.70
C ASN A 246 18.80 -13.91 16.20
N ASP A 247 19.04 -13.40 15.00
CA ASP A 247 20.39 -13.21 14.43
C ASP A 247 21.20 -12.20 15.26
N ALA A 248 20.58 -11.09 15.63
CA ALA A 248 21.17 -10.02 16.45
C ALA A 248 21.36 -10.42 17.93
N GLY A 249 20.71 -11.49 18.40
CA GLY A 249 20.76 -11.90 19.80
C GLY A 249 20.10 -10.91 20.76
N ILE A 250 19.00 -10.29 20.34
CA ILE A 250 18.24 -9.31 21.13
C ILE A 250 17.75 -9.94 22.44
N THR A 251 17.90 -9.19 23.54
CA THR A 251 17.39 -9.57 24.86
C THR A 251 16.54 -8.43 25.45
N PRO A 252 15.56 -8.75 26.31
CA PRO A 252 14.62 -7.75 26.84
C PRO A 252 15.24 -6.66 27.74
N ASP A 253 16.48 -6.80 28.15
CA ASP A 253 17.22 -5.87 29.02
C ASP A 253 18.11 -4.90 28.23
N MET A 254 18.15 -5.01 26.92
CA MET A 254 18.84 -4.05 26.05
C MET A 254 18.08 -2.71 25.98
N SER A 255 18.81 -1.62 25.78
CA SER A 255 18.20 -0.31 25.51
C SER A 255 17.55 -0.28 24.11
N ASN A 256 16.61 0.65 23.88
CA ASN A 256 15.98 0.79 22.57
C ASN A 256 17.01 1.13 21.49
N GLU A 257 17.98 1.97 21.80
CA GLU A 257 19.07 2.36 20.87
C GLU A 257 19.95 1.14 20.52
N ASP A 258 20.31 0.30 21.51
CA ASP A 258 21.11 -0.90 21.26
C ASP A 258 20.30 -1.94 20.43
N ILE A 259 19.01 -2.10 20.72
CA ILE A 259 18.12 -2.95 19.94
C ILE A 259 18.01 -2.42 18.50
N SER A 260 17.76 -1.13 18.35
CA SER A 260 17.62 -0.46 17.03
C SER A 260 18.87 -0.70 16.18
N ALA A 261 20.05 -0.41 16.69
CA ALA A 261 21.31 -0.61 15.99
C ALA A 261 21.56 -2.09 15.63
N ALA A 262 21.29 -3.01 16.54
CA ALA A 262 21.50 -4.44 16.31
C ALA A 262 20.50 -5.01 15.30
N MET A 263 19.24 -4.60 15.36
CA MET A 263 18.21 -4.97 14.40
C MET A 263 18.53 -4.46 13.00
N SER A 264 18.89 -3.19 12.85
CA SER A 264 19.24 -2.59 11.54
C SER A 264 20.42 -3.34 10.89
N ALA A 265 21.46 -3.65 11.65
CA ALA A 265 22.59 -4.41 11.15
C ALA A 265 22.21 -5.85 10.74
N SER A 266 21.30 -6.50 11.47
CA SER A 266 20.85 -7.86 11.20
C SER A 266 19.91 -7.94 10.00
N MET A 267 19.08 -6.92 9.76
CA MET A 267 18.19 -6.86 8.59
C MET A 267 18.94 -7.04 7.27
N LEU A 268 20.17 -6.58 7.18
CA LEU A 268 21.00 -6.69 5.97
C LEU A 268 21.50 -8.12 5.69
N ASN A 269 21.42 -9.00 6.69
CA ASN A 269 21.91 -10.38 6.62
C ASN A 269 20.81 -11.41 6.40
N ILE A 270 19.56 -11.07 6.69
CA ILE A 270 18.45 -12.00 6.59
C ILE A 270 17.83 -12.01 5.17
N THR A 271 17.20 -13.13 4.85
CA THR A 271 16.31 -13.29 3.70
C THR A 271 15.02 -13.91 4.22
N LEU A 272 13.90 -13.30 3.90
CA LEU A 272 12.59 -13.83 4.22
C LEU A 272 11.96 -14.46 2.97
N ASP A 273 11.53 -15.72 3.07
CA ASP A 273 10.57 -16.30 2.12
C ASP A 273 9.16 -16.04 2.67
N GLY A 274 8.58 -14.89 2.31
CA GLY A 274 7.31 -14.38 2.85
C GLY A 274 6.07 -14.84 2.09
N LEU A 275 4.89 -14.44 2.59
CA LEU A 275 3.60 -14.57 1.90
C LEU A 275 3.54 -13.67 0.67
N THR A 276 4.18 -12.51 0.76
CA THR A 276 4.19 -11.47 -0.28
C THR A 276 5.40 -11.59 -1.21
N GLY A 277 6.18 -12.66 -1.08
CA GLY A 277 7.35 -12.99 -1.87
C GLY A 277 8.66 -13.03 -1.07
N GLU A 278 9.76 -13.37 -1.75
CA GLU A 278 11.09 -13.28 -1.15
C GLU A 278 11.44 -11.81 -0.89
N ALA A 279 11.99 -11.52 0.29
CA ALA A 279 12.38 -10.20 0.72
C ALA A 279 13.81 -10.16 1.24
N LYS A 280 14.57 -9.15 0.81
CA LYS A 280 15.90 -8.78 1.28
C LYS A 280 15.95 -7.25 1.39
N TRP A 281 16.76 -6.75 2.31
CA TRP A 281 16.83 -5.32 2.58
C TRP A 281 18.20 -4.75 2.24
N THR A 282 18.19 -3.49 1.81
CA THR A 282 19.38 -2.67 1.56
C THR A 282 19.73 -1.84 2.79
N GLU A 283 20.89 -1.19 2.76
CA GLU A 283 21.31 -0.25 3.81
C GLU A 283 20.34 0.94 3.98
N ASP A 284 19.61 1.28 2.92
CA ASP A 284 18.59 2.34 2.95
C ASP A 284 17.21 1.83 3.44
N GLY A 285 17.13 0.61 3.98
CA GLY A 285 15.89 0.01 4.51
C GLY A 285 14.88 -0.44 3.44
N GLU A 286 15.25 -0.34 2.16
CA GLU A 286 14.42 -0.73 1.03
C GLU A 286 14.32 -2.24 0.85
N CYS A 287 13.15 -2.71 0.42
CA CYS A 287 12.90 -4.10 0.10
C CYS A 287 12.80 -4.32 -1.41
N ASP A 288 13.49 -5.34 -1.93
CA ASP A 288 13.42 -5.72 -3.34
C ASP A 288 12.11 -6.51 -3.60
N LYS A 289 11.03 -5.76 -3.80
CA LYS A 289 9.71 -6.31 -4.15
C LYS A 289 9.11 -5.60 -5.35
N ALA A 290 8.36 -6.35 -6.15
CA ALA A 290 7.60 -5.81 -7.27
C ALA A 290 6.10 -6.11 -7.10
N PRO A 291 5.20 -5.16 -7.44
CA PRO A 291 3.77 -5.41 -7.44
C PRO A 291 3.39 -6.38 -8.57
N LYS A 292 2.28 -7.10 -8.37
CA LYS A 292 1.65 -7.97 -9.36
C LYS A 292 0.28 -7.42 -9.73
N ALA A 293 -0.13 -7.63 -10.97
CA ALA A 293 -1.44 -7.15 -11.44
C ALA A 293 -2.53 -8.20 -11.21
N TYR A 294 -3.64 -7.74 -10.65
CA TYR A 294 -4.86 -8.52 -10.45
C TYR A 294 -6.07 -7.79 -11.00
N VAL A 295 -7.12 -8.56 -11.31
CA VAL A 295 -8.44 -8.03 -11.65
C VAL A 295 -9.46 -8.63 -10.68
N ILE A 296 -10.40 -7.82 -10.25
CA ILE A 296 -11.55 -8.31 -9.46
C ILE A 296 -12.52 -9.00 -10.41
N LYS A 297 -12.74 -10.29 -10.18
CA LYS A 297 -13.64 -11.12 -10.97
C LYS A 297 -14.42 -12.06 -10.06
N ASP A 298 -15.74 -12.07 -10.23
CA ASP A 298 -16.64 -12.87 -9.38
C ASP A 298 -16.42 -12.62 -7.86
N GLY A 299 -16.05 -11.37 -7.52
CA GLY A 299 -15.82 -10.94 -6.14
C GLY A 299 -14.50 -11.42 -5.51
N VAL A 300 -13.52 -11.87 -6.31
CA VAL A 300 -12.17 -12.27 -5.85
C VAL A 300 -11.08 -11.67 -6.75
N TYR A 301 -9.86 -11.61 -6.23
CA TYR A 301 -8.70 -11.17 -7.02
C TYR A 301 -8.20 -12.32 -7.90
N ALA A 302 -8.30 -12.17 -9.21
CA ALA A 302 -7.76 -13.08 -10.20
C ALA A 302 -6.46 -12.51 -10.80
N SER A 303 -5.41 -13.32 -10.89
CA SER A 303 -4.14 -12.89 -11.52
C SER A 303 -4.37 -12.51 -12.99
N MET A 304 -3.69 -11.46 -13.41
CA MET A 304 -3.66 -11.00 -14.81
C MET A 304 -2.36 -11.43 -15.54
N GLU A 305 -1.51 -12.19 -14.87
CA GLU A 305 -0.27 -12.76 -15.43
C GLU A 305 -0.51 -14.09 -16.16
#